data_d2d673a94d0790bb56642f90ce8ba390
#
_entry.id   d2d673a94d0790bb56642f90ce8ba390
#
_cell.length_a   1.000
_cell.length_b   1.000
_cell.length_c   1.000
_cell.angle_alpha   90.00
_cell.angle_beta   90.00
_cell.angle_gamma   90.00
#
_symmetry.space_group_name_H-M   'P 1'
#
loop_
_entity.id
_entity.type
_entity.pdbx_description
1 polymer ?
#
loop_
_entity_poly.entity_id
_entity_poly.type
_entity_poly.pdbx_seq_one_letter_code
_entity_poly.pdbx_strand_id
1 'polypeptide(L)'
;MQKYIYSIALIILASLFVPVSWAGCTVSNPTSYTATIPPTTLSIAQDKPWGPIGDVISIPTGPDAGVVCTNQPVQVMLKYGTAMTPSPYFPDVYNTNVPGIGVKVWDDFVSSTAWAYGYDIVVNNNLQYWYSWPPEYLTLPNRLTGIKIQFYKTGENPTGKIQLPSPLVEGWVNTSVSAAGAVRYGVVNVVSSNISLKIAACQTPDISVDMKKNSYSDFPAVGSTSKPVPFKFQINNCDAGMSTVSYTFKPASGVTLQGSGTGQYLTLKNDSTASGVGIQLQYENGNNVPFNTKTKFTGYSGAGSYTIPMQARFIRTGKIKGGTANSAVQFEMTYE
;
A
#
# COMPACT_ATOMS: atom_id res chain seq x y z
N MET A 1 56.54 -40.68 -57.05
CA MET A 1 55.21 -40.13 -56.79
C MET A 1 54.85 -40.05 -55.29
N GLN A 2 55.82 -40.00 -54.38
CA GLN A 2 55.50 -40.03 -52.92
C GLN A 2 55.93 -38.77 -52.15
N LYS A 3 56.46 -37.75 -52.82
CA LYS A 3 56.93 -36.52 -52.18
C LYS A 3 55.92 -35.32 -52.24
N TYR A 4 54.82 -35.43 -52.98
CA TYR A 4 53.85 -34.32 -53.15
C TYR A 4 52.61 -34.48 -52.25
N ILE A 5 52.42 -35.65 -51.63
CA ILE A 5 51.20 -35.86 -50.79
C ILE A 5 51.34 -35.23 -49.40
N TYR A 6 52.56 -35.07 -48.85
CA TYR A 6 52.76 -34.47 -47.53
C TYR A 6 52.68 -32.96 -47.48
N SER A 7 52.84 -32.28 -48.60
CA SER A 7 52.74 -30.80 -48.63
C SER A 7 51.29 -30.29 -48.65
N ILE A 8 50.36 -31.06 -49.17
CA ILE A 8 48.94 -30.66 -49.24
C ILE A 8 48.22 -30.92 -47.90
N ALA A 9 48.64 -31.91 -47.12
CA ALA A 9 48.05 -32.20 -45.80
C ALA A 9 48.40 -31.12 -44.76
N LEU A 10 49.56 -30.46 -44.88
CA LEU A 10 49.99 -29.44 -43.94
C LEU A 10 49.27 -28.06 -44.13
N ILE A 11 48.80 -27.77 -45.35
CA ILE A 11 48.10 -26.51 -45.69
C ILE A 11 46.63 -26.57 -45.27
N ILE A 12 46.04 -27.76 -45.25
CA ILE A 12 44.64 -27.93 -44.85
C ILE A 12 44.45 -27.87 -43.30
N LEU A 13 45.50 -28.19 -42.54
CA LEU A 13 45.42 -28.11 -41.08
C LEU A 13 45.61 -26.68 -40.51
N ALA A 14 46.23 -25.77 -41.28
CA ALA A 14 46.45 -24.39 -40.86
C ALA A 14 45.23 -23.48 -41.08
N SER A 15 44.24 -23.91 -41.86
CA SER A 15 43.04 -23.10 -42.17
C SER A 15 41.84 -23.36 -41.24
N LEU A 16 41.97 -24.21 -40.21
CA LEU A 16 40.89 -24.55 -39.28
C LEU A 16 41.00 -23.86 -37.91
N PHE A 17 42.05 -23.05 -37.69
CA PHE A 17 42.06 -22.14 -36.53
C PHE A 17 41.50 -20.78 -36.92
N VAL A 18 40.21 -20.72 -37.24
CA VAL A 18 39.47 -19.49 -37.13
C VAL A 18 39.45 -19.16 -35.65
N PRO A 19 40.02 -18.03 -35.18
CA PRO A 19 39.88 -17.66 -33.82
C PRO A 19 38.36 -17.47 -33.60
N VAL A 20 37.77 -18.37 -32.81
CA VAL A 20 36.39 -18.16 -32.33
C VAL A 20 36.45 -16.91 -31.50
N SER A 21 36.07 -15.79 -32.13
CA SER A 21 35.85 -14.57 -31.41
C SER A 21 34.72 -14.84 -30.44
N TRP A 22 35.06 -15.06 -29.17
CA TRP A 22 34.09 -15.25 -28.12
C TRP A 22 33.38 -13.92 -27.96
N ALA A 23 32.16 -13.86 -28.50
CA ALA A 23 31.25 -12.75 -28.25
C ALA A 23 30.95 -12.71 -26.76
N GLY A 24 31.26 -11.60 -26.10
CA GLY A 24 31.05 -11.52 -24.66
C GLY A 24 31.18 -10.09 -24.14
N CYS A 25 30.76 -9.91 -22.92
CA CYS A 25 30.97 -8.68 -22.18
C CYS A 25 32.02 -8.88 -21.10
N THR A 26 32.81 -7.83 -20.83
CA THR A 26 33.74 -7.76 -19.70
C THR A 26 33.33 -6.66 -18.76
N VAL A 27 33.56 -6.88 -17.47
CA VAL A 27 33.28 -5.91 -16.40
C VAL A 27 34.60 -5.64 -15.69
N SER A 28 35.12 -4.42 -15.82
CA SER A 28 36.42 -4.05 -15.25
C SER A 28 36.34 -3.79 -13.74
N ASN A 29 35.24 -3.21 -13.27
CA ASN A 29 35.02 -2.85 -11.88
C ASN A 29 33.61 -3.29 -11.43
N PRO A 30 33.38 -4.58 -11.13
CA PRO A 30 32.10 -5.02 -10.61
C PRO A 30 31.75 -4.24 -9.34
N THR A 31 30.58 -3.61 -9.31
CA THR A 31 30.16 -2.77 -8.18
C THR A 31 29.40 -3.57 -7.13
N SER A 32 29.68 -3.28 -5.84
CA SER A 32 28.86 -3.76 -4.74
C SER A 32 28.46 -2.55 -3.91
N TYR A 33 27.19 -2.26 -3.92
CA TYR A 33 26.64 -1.12 -3.21
C TYR A 33 25.78 -1.59 -2.04
N THR A 34 25.93 -0.93 -0.88
CA THR A 34 25.07 -1.18 0.29
C THR A 34 24.23 0.05 0.56
N ALA A 35 22.93 -0.07 0.29
CA ALA A 35 21.94 0.97 0.54
C ALA A 35 21.29 0.77 1.90
N THR A 36 21.15 1.84 2.65
CA THR A 36 20.35 1.86 3.88
C THR A 36 19.00 2.45 3.57
N ILE A 37 17.93 1.68 3.77
CA ILE A 37 16.57 2.22 3.72
C ILE A 37 16.37 3.02 5.01
N PRO A 38 16.01 4.32 4.91
CA PRO A 38 15.76 5.14 6.08
C PRO A 38 14.71 4.51 7.01
N PRO A 39 14.76 4.78 8.33
CA PRO A 39 13.70 4.37 9.23
C PRO A 39 12.34 4.85 8.71
N THR A 40 11.49 3.91 8.38
CA THR A 40 10.20 4.18 7.73
C THR A 40 9.10 3.49 8.50
N THR A 41 8.03 4.22 8.80
CA THR A 41 6.78 3.63 9.30
C THR A 41 5.75 3.66 8.19
N LEU A 42 5.37 2.51 7.70
CA LEU A 42 4.27 2.37 6.74
C LEU A 42 2.95 2.32 7.51
N SER A 43 2.21 3.41 7.47
CA SER A 43 0.86 3.49 8.02
C SER A 43 -0.13 2.93 7.01
N ILE A 44 -0.86 1.89 7.41
CA ILE A 44 -1.84 1.21 6.56
C ILE A 44 -3.20 1.42 7.19
N ALA A 45 -4.12 2.08 6.49
CA ALA A 45 -5.50 2.20 6.96
C ALA A 45 -6.11 0.80 7.13
N GLN A 46 -6.83 0.57 8.22
CA GLN A 46 -7.34 -0.76 8.60
C GLN A 46 -8.11 -1.43 7.46
N ASP A 47 -9.00 -0.69 6.82
CA ASP A 47 -9.89 -1.19 5.77
C ASP A 47 -9.37 -0.88 4.36
N LYS A 48 -8.09 -0.46 4.24
CA LYS A 48 -7.49 -0.18 2.93
C LYS A 48 -7.56 -1.42 2.04
N PRO A 49 -8.07 -1.30 0.81
CA PRO A 49 -8.03 -2.39 -0.18
C PRO A 49 -6.59 -2.85 -0.46
N TRP A 50 -6.43 -4.07 -0.92
CA TRP A 50 -5.13 -4.58 -1.36
C TRP A 50 -4.59 -3.72 -2.49
N GLY A 51 -3.28 -3.46 -2.46
CA GLY A 51 -2.62 -2.57 -3.41
C GLY A 51 -1.41 -1.87 -2.82
N PRO A 52 -0.85 -0.86 -3.51
CA PRO A 52 0.34 -0.14 -3.06
C PRO A 52 0.09 0.62 -1.75
N ILE A 53 1.12 0.63 -0.88
CA ILE A 53 1.13 1.30 0.43
C ILE A 53 2.39 2.14 0.58
N GLY A 54 2.25 3.32 1.18
CA GLY A 54 3.34 4.29 1.32
C GLY A 54 3.80 4.85 -0.02
N ASP A 55 4.82 5.70 0.04
CA ASP A 55 5.44 6.28 -1.14
C ASP A 55 6.49 5.33 -1.75
N VAL A 56 6.82 5.55 -3.01
CA VAL A 56 7.94 4.90 -3.66
C VAL A 56 9.25 5.34 -3.00
N ILE A 57 10.06 4.38 -2.57
CA ILE A 57 11.37 4.64 -2.00
C ILE A 57 12.40 4.53 -3.13
N SER A 58 13.05 5.64 -3.47
CA SER A 58 14.17 5.66 -4.41
C SER A 58 15.49 5.55 -3.66
N ILE A 59 16.32 4.61 -4.06
CA ILE A 59 17.64 4.34 -3.48
C ILE A 59 18.69 4.54 -4.55
N PRO A 60 19.52 5.60 -4.49
CA PRO A 60 20.62 5.77 -5.40
C PRO A 60 21.66 4.67 -5.18
N THR A 61 22.28 4.22 -6.26
CA THR A 61 23.37 3.24 -6.23
C THR A 61 24.68 3.88 -6.68
N GLY A 62 25.74 3.10 -6.66
CA GLY A 62 27.11 3.60 -6.77
C GLY A 62 27.63 3.83 -8.20
N PRO A 63 28.95 3.94 -8.33
CA PRO A 63 29.63 4.36 -9.56
C PRO A 63 29.58 3.32 -10.68
N ASP A 64 30.07 3.74 -11.84
CA ASP A 64 30.11 2.94 -13.07
C ASP A 64 30.92 1.64 -12.91
N ALA A 65 30.35 0.54 -13.37
CA ALA A 65 30.96 -0.79 -13.35
C ALA A 65 31.98 -1.03 -14.49
N GLY A 66 32.11 -0.11 -15.45
CA GLY A 66 33.02 -0.24 -16.60
C GLY A 66 32.71 -1.48 -17.45
N VAL A 67 31.49 -1.56 -17.96
CA VAL A 67 31.05 -2.67 -18.83
C VAL A 67 31.44 -2.40 -20.27
N VAL A 68 32.17 -3.35 -20.89
CA VAL A 68 32.52 -3.32 -22.33
C VAL A 68 32.11 -4.65 -22.96
N CYS A 69 31.36 -4.58 -24.06
CA CYS A 69 30.92 -5.74 -24.83
C CYS A 69 31.56 -5.73 -26.24
N THR A 70 31.99 -6.90 -26.73
CA THR A 70 32.68 -7.03 -28.00
C THR A 70 31.75 -7.18 -29.19
N ASN A 71 30.50 -7.56 -28.99
CA ASN A 71 29.48 -7.75 -30.01
C ASN A 71 28.12 -7.23 -29.57
N GLN A 72 27.25 -7.04 -30.56
CA GLN A 72 25.87 -6.59 -30.39
C GLN A 72 24.85 -7.71 -30.63
N PRO A 73 23.67 -7.62 -30.06
CA PRO A 73 23.16 -6.59 -29.16
C PRO A 73 23.69 -6.76 -27.72
N VAL A 74 23.83 -5.64 -26.99
CA VAL A 74 24.15 -5.68 -25.55
C VAL A 74 22.85 -5.76 -24.76
N GLN A 75 22.74 -6.76 -23.92
CA GLN A 75 21.55 -7.09 -23.13
C GLN A 75 21.82 -6.78 -21.66
N VAL A 76 21.00 -5.91 -21.07
CA VAL A 76 21.03 -5.62 -19.63
C VAL A 76 19.89 -6.39 -18.97
N MET A 77 20.18 -7.04 -17.86
CA MET A 77 19.26 -7.91 -17.14
C MET A 77 19.36 -7.62 -15.64
N LEU A 78 18.23 -7.62 -14.96
CA LEU A 78 18.16 -7.54 -13.50
C LEU A 78 17.46 -8.79 -12.94
N LYS A 79 17.88 -9.21 -11.75
CA LYS A 79 17.16 -10.22 -10.96
C LYS A 79 17.27 -9.93 -9.47
N TYR A 80 16.42 -10.56 -8.67
CA TYR A 80 16.64 -10.61 -7.22
C TYR A 80 17.94 -11.34 -6.91
N GLY A 81 18.77 -10.75 -6.06
CA GLY A 81 20.01 -11.39 -5.60
C GLY A 81 19.73 -12.58 -4.70
N THR A 82 18.66 -12.53 -3.94
CA THR A 82 18.09 -13.66 -3.21
C THR A 82 16.69 -13.92 -3.73
N ALA A 83 16.40 -15.15 -4.15
CA ALA A 83 15.10 -15.50 -4.70
C ALA A 83 13.97 -15.23 -3.70
N MET A 84 12.89 -14.61 -4.18
CA MET A 84 11.70 -14.26 -3.40
C MET A 84 10.48 -15.03 -3.93
N THR A 85 9.49 -15.26 -3.07
CA THR A 85 8.25 -15.91 -3.49
C THR A 85 7.32 -14.89 -4.17
N PRO A 86 6.90 -15.13 -5.44
CA PRO A 86 5.94 -14.23 -6.11
C PRO A 86 4.62 -14.14 -5.34
N SER A 87 4.02 -12.95 -5.32
CA SER A 87 2.66 -12.77 -4.82
C SER A 87 1.65 -13.35 -5.81
N PRO A 88 0.64 -14.10 -5.36
CA PRO A 88 -0.41 -14.58 -6.26
C PRO A 88 -1.42 -13.50 -6.67
N TYR A 89 -1.34 -12.29 -6.09
CA TYR A 89 -2.37 -11.25 -6.23
C TYR A 89 -1.98 -10.12 -7.17
N PHE A 90 -0.69 -9.83 -7.27
CA PHE A 90 -0.19 -8.73 -8.11
C PHE A 90 0.99 -9.20 -8.95
N PRO A 91 1.02 -8.89 -10.24
CA PRO A 91 2.17 -9.15 -11.08
C PRO A 91 3.37 -8.33 -10.57
N ASP A 92 4.57 -8.91 -10.68
CA ASP A 92 5.85 -8.29 -10.29
C ASP A 92 5.97 -7.91 -8.80
N VAL A 93 5.05 -8.33 -7.96
CA VAL A 93 5.11 -8.18 -6.51
C VAL A 93 5.55 -9.50 -5.88
N TYR A 94 6.46 -9.43 -4.94
CA TYR A 94 7.03 -10.59 -4.24
C TYR A 94 6.77 -10.48 -2.74
N ASN A 95 6.48 -11.61 -2.10
CA ASN A 95 6.18 -11.65 -0.67
C ASN A 95 7.41 -11.26 0.16
N THR A 96 7.21 -10.45 1.18
CA THR A 96 8.23 -10.13 2.19
C THR A 96 8.22 -11.19 3.31
N ASN A 97 9.04 -10.98 4.34
CA ASN A 97 8.99 -11.77 5.57
C ASN A 97 7.71 -11.53 6.40
N VAL A 98 6.92 -10.51 6.08
CA VAL A 98 5.67 -10.19 6.79
C VAL A 98 4.48 -10.70 5.95
N PRO A 99 3.70 -11.67 6.44
CA PRO A 99 2.50 -12.12 5.78
C PRO A 99 1.55 -10.96 5.48
N GLY A 100 1.01 -10.90 4.26
CA GLY A 100 0.13 -9.81 3.81
C GLY A 100 0.85 -8.55 3.35
N ILE A 101 2.19 -8.59 3.26
CA ILE A 101 3.00 -7.53 2.65
C ILE A 101 3.84 -8.08 1.52
N GLY A 102 3.70 -7.45 0.37
CA GLY A 102 4.54 -7.67 -0.80
C GLY A 102 5.42 -6.46 -1.11
N VAL A 103 6.40 -6.67 -1.98
CA VAL A 103 7.31 -5.64 -2.48
C VAL A 103 7.48 -5.77 -3.99
N LYS A 104 7.45 -4.65 -4.69
CA LYS A 104 7.86 -4.52 -6.08
C LYS A 104 9.14 -3.70 -6.12
N VAL A 105 10.13 -4.18 -6.88
CA VAL A 105 11.42 -3.52 -7.06
C VAL A 105 11.66 -3.33 -8.55
N TRP A 106 12.13 -2.16 -8.94
CA TRP A 106 12.54 -1.87 -10.31
C TRP A 106 13.72 -0.91 -10.32
N ASP A 107 14.40 -0.77 -11.45
CA ASP A 107 15.50 0.18 -11.56
C ASP A 107 14.98 1.62 -11.62
N ASP A 108 15.82 2.55 -11.16
CA ASP A 108 15.60 3.99 -11.27
C ASP A 108 16.53 4.54 -12.34
N PHE A 109 16.29 4.09 -13.57
CA PHE A 109 17.13 4.51 -14.70
C PHE A 109 16.73 5.92 -15.14
N VAL A 110 17.53 6.90 -14.73
CA VAL A 110 17.45 8.27 -15.25
C VAL A 110 18.41 8.39 -16.44
N SER A 111 17.90 8.30 -17.65
CA SER A 111 18.71 8.63 -18.83
C SER A 111 18.89 10.14 -18.93
N SER A 112 20.13 10.60 -18.90
CA SER A 112 20.49 11.98 -19.24
C SER A 112 20.49 12.25 -20.76
N THR A 113 20.27 11.23 -21.58
CA THR A 113 20.25 11.32 -23.04
C THR A 113 18.87 10.97 -23.59
N ALA A 114 18.39 11.81 -24.53
CA ALA A 114 17.05 11.78 -25.10
C ALA A 114 16.65 10.49 -25.87
N TRP A 115 17.48 9.47 -25.89
CA TRP A 115 17.28 8.23 -26.62
C TRP A 115 16.98 6.98 -25.78
N ALA A 116 17.09 7.07 -24.47
CA ALA A 116 16.67 5.97 -23.60
C ALA A 116 15.21 6.21 -23.20
N TYR A 117 14.30 5.52 -23.85
CA TYR A 117 12.95 5.38 -23.37
C TYR A 117 13.03 4.73 -21.98
N GLY A 118 12.65 5.49 -20.95
CA GLY A 118 12.68 5.04 -19.55
C GLY A 118 11.62 3.98 -19.30
N TYR A 119 11.92 2.74 -19.66
CA TYR A 119 11.16 1.61 -19.19
C TYR A 119 11.75 1.18 -17.84
N ASP A 120 10.95 1.28 -16.80
CA ASP A 120 11.30 0.69 -15.49
C ASP A 120 11.51 -0.81 -15.66
N ILE A 121 12.76 -1.28 -15.51
CA ILE A 121 13.07 -2.71 -15.54
C ILE A 121 12.65 -3.31 -14.20
N VAL A 122 11.56 -4.06 -14.21
CA VAL A 122 11.07 -4.74 -13.01
C VAL A 122 11.97 -5.92 -12.67
N VAL A 123 12.38 -5.99 -11.41
CA VAL A 123 13.22 -7.07 -10.89
C VAL A 123 12.37 -8.31 -10.63
N ASN A 124 12.83 -9.49 -11.08
CA ASN A 124 12.20 -10.77 -10.81
C ASN A 124 13.26 -11.84 -10.44
N ASN A 125 12.85 -13.09 -10.20
CA ASN A 125 13.77 -14.15 -9.78
C ASN A 125 14.67 -14.68 -10.91
N ASN A 126 14.28 -14.45 -12.15
CA ASN A 126 15.01 -14.97 -13.32
C ASN A 126 15.69 -13.81 -14.04
N LEU A 127 16.86 -14.08 -14.64
CA LEU A 127 17.45 -13.15 -15.57
C LEU A 127 16.52 -13.04 -16.77
N GLN A 128 15.77 -11.95 -16.82
CA GLN A 128 14.97 -11.61 -17.98
C GLN A 128 15.64 -10.49 -18.75
N TYR A 129 15.70 -10.66 -20.05
CA TYR A 129 16.08 -9.64 -20.98
C TYR A 129 15.02 -8.52 -21.03
N TRP A 130 15.48 -7.28 -20.91
CA TRP A 130 14.59 -6.13 -20.94
C TRP A 130 14.94 -5.12 -22.02
N TYR A 131 16.22 -5.01 -22.41
CA TYR A 131 16.61 -4.00 -23.36
C TYR A 131 17.83 -4.41 -24.21
N SER A 132 17.75 -4.13 -25.51
CA SER A 132 18.84 -4.31 -26.49
C SER A 132 19.39 -2.94 -26.86
N TRP A 133 20.69 -2.74 -26.65
CA TRP A 133 21.34 -1.49 -27.01
C TRP A 133 21.73 -1.52 -28.48
N PRO A 134 21.56 -0.36 -29.18
CA PRO A 134 22.03 -0.22 -30.58
C PRO A 134 23.52 -0.49 -30.73
N PRO A 135 23.97 -0.86 -31.96
CA PRO A 135 25.33 -1.25 -32.24
C PRO A 135 26.43 -0.25 -31.87
N GLU A 136 26.14 1.02 -31.79
CA GLU A 136 27.07 2.08 -31.41
C GLU A 136 27.48 2.12 -29.93
N TYR A 137 26.76 1.40 -29.06
CA TYR A 137 27.00 1.41 -27.62
C TYR A 137 27.64 0.10 -27.12
N LEU A 138 28.92 -0.08 -27.34
CA LEU A 138 29.71 -1.18 -26.83
C LEU A 138 30.17 -0.96 -25.39
N THR A 139 30.24 0.29 -24.96
CA THR A 139 30.54 0.67 -23.58
C THR A 139 29.27 1.15 -22.90
N LEU A 140 28.88 0.51 -21.82
CA LEU A 140 27.70 0.88 -21.05
C LEU A 140 28.12 1.71 -19.86
N PRO A 141 27.61 2.92 -19.69
CA PRO A 141 27.68 3.62 -18.43
C PRO A 141 26.91 2.83 -17.37
N ASN A 142 27.15 3.13 -16.11
CA ASN A 142 26.50 2.44 -14.98
C ASN A 142 24.97 2.35 -15.19
N ARG A 143 24.46 1.13 -15.24
CA ARG A 143 23.04 0.85 -15.49
C ARG A 143 22.25 0.58 -14.23
N LEU A 144 22.93 0.40 -13.12
CA LEU A 144 22.28 0.26 -11.82
C LEU A 144 22.48 1.56 -11.03
N THR A 145 21.97 2.68 -11.57
CA THR A 145 22.12 4.03 -10.99
C THR A 145 21.23 4.24 -9.79
N GLY A 146 20.17 3.45 -9.66
CA GLY A 146 19.26 3.46 -8.55
C GLY A 146 18.29 2.30 -8.63
N ILE A 147 17.61 2.04 -7.53
CA ILE A 147 16.46 1.15 -7.48
C ILE A 147 15.29 1.87 -6.80
N LYS A 148 14.09 1.53 -7.24
CA LYS A 148 12.84 1.97 -6.62
C LYS A 148 12.17 0.78 -5.95
N ILE A 149 11.59 1.03 -4.80
CA ILE A 149 10.89 0.04 -3.99
C ILE A 149 9.50 0.56 -3.68
N GLN A 150 8.47 -0.24 -3.94
CA GLN A 150 7.09 0.01 -3.55
C GLN A 150 6.57 -1.17 -2.75
N PHE A 151 6.04 -0.91 -1.58
CA PHE A 151 5.35 -1.94 -0.79
C PHE A 151 3.89 -2.06 -1.18
N TYR A 152 3.32 -3.26 -0.96
CA TYR A 152 1.94 -3.60 -1.29
C TYR A 152 1.27 -4.29 -0.10
N LYS A 153 0.04 -3.90 0.23
CA LYS A 153 -0.85 -4.71 1.05
C LYS A 153 -1.35 -5.88 0.18
N THR A 154 -1.08 -7.10 0.58
CA THR A 154 -1.46 -8.34 -0.12
C THR A 154 -2.25 -9.31 0.78
N GLY A 155 -2.64 -8.87 1.97
CA GLY A 155 -3.41 -9.64 2.94
C GLY A 155 -3.98 -8.76 4.04
N GLU A 156 -4.73 -9.39 4.95
CA GLU A 156 -5.41 -8.69 6.04
C GLU A 156 -4.48 -8.45 7.24
N ASN A 157 -4.65 -7.28 7.86
CA ASN A 157 -4.03 -6.90 9.14
C ASN A 157 -2.52 -7.22 9.26
N PRO A 158 -1.68 -6.84 8.31
CA PRO A 158 -0.26 -7.13 8.37
C PRO A 158 0.40 -6.37 9.54
N THR A 159 1.20 -7.06 10.32
CA THR A 159 1.93 -6.48 11.46
C THR A 159 3.36 -6.98 11.49
N GLY A 160 4.26 -6.19 12.03
CA GLY A 160 5.66 -6.57 12.22
C GLY A 160 6.66 -5.60 11.61
N LYS A 161 7.89 -6.07 11.46
CA LYS A 161 8.97 -5.35 10.81
C LYS A 161 9.32 -6.01 9.48
N ILE A 162 9.36 -5.23 8.43
CA ILE A 162 9.76 -5.70 7.11
C ILE A 162 11.29 -5.78 7.06
N GLN A 163 11.78 -6.92 6.62
CA GLN A 163 13.18 -7.16 6.26
C GLN A 163 13.24 -7.61 4.80
N LEU A 164 13.98 -6.89 4.00
CA LEU A 164 14.26 -7.30 2.62
C LEU A 164 15.51 -8.17 2.59
N PRO A 165 15.60 -9.12 1.66
CA PRO A 165 16.79 -9.93 1.50
C PRO A 165 17.99 -9.08 1.07
N SER A 166 19.19 -9.52 1.41
CA SER A 166 20.42 -8.88 0.96
C SER A 166 21.37 -10.00 0.45
N PRO A 167 21.82 -9.92 -0.79
CA PRO A 167 21.59 -8.88 -1.77
C PRO A 167 20.15 -8.82 -2.26
N LEU A 168 19.65 -7.59 -2.53
CA LEU A 168 18.29 -7.39 -3.05
C LEU A 168 18.26 -7.51 -4.57
N VAL A 169 19.18 -6.85 -5.28
CA VAL A 169 19.22 -6.82 -6.74
C VAL A 169 20.62 -7.16 -7.25
N GLU A 170 20.68 -7.95 -8.30
CA GLU A 170 21.88 -8.18 -9.10
C GLU A 170 21.67 -7.71 -10.54
N GLY A 171 22.64 -6.96 -11.06
CA GLY A 171 22.70 -6.53 -12.46
C GLY A 171 23.64 -7.39 -13.27
N TRP A 172 23.19 -7.86 -14.44
CA TRP A 172 23.89 -8.73 -15.35
C TRP A 172 23.87 -8.20 -16.76
N VAL A 173 24.88 -8.54 -17.55
CA VAL A 173 25.02 -8.12 -18.94
C VAL A 173 25.46 -9.30 -19.81
N ASN A 174 24.96 -9.33 -21.05
CA ASN A 174 25.33 -10.34 -22.05
C ASN A 174 25.23 -9.75 -23.46
N THR A 175 25.73 -10.44 -24.45
CA THR A 175 25.55 -10.15 -25.88
C THR A 175 24.45 -11.01 -26.53
N SER A 176 23.72 -11.78 -25.75
CA SER A 176 22.57 -12.58 -26.17
C SER A 176 21.44 -12.51 -25.15
N VAL A 177 20.24 -12.87 -25.56
CA VAL A 177 19.05 -12.96 -24.67
C VAL A 177 19.12 -14.15 -23.69
N SER A 178 20.15 -15.00 -23.80
CA SER A 178 20.38 -16.13 -22.91
C SER A 178 21.05 -15.69 -21.62
N ALA A 179 20.64 -16.28 -20.51
CA ALA A 179 21.35 -16.11 -19.24
C ALA A 179 22.73 -16.82 -19.24
N ALA A 180 22.94 -17.80 -20.14
CA ALA A 180 24.22 -18.49 -20.27
C ALA A 180 25.28 -17.52 -20.81
N GLY A 181 26.41 -17.43 -20.11
CA GLY A 181 27.49 -16.49 -20.45
C GLY A 181 27.25 -15.03 -19.99
N ALA A 182 26.18 -14.74 -19.30
CA ALA A 182 25.97 -13.41 -18.70
C ALA A 182 27.00 -13.14 -17.60
N VAL A 183 27.47 -11.88 -17.54
CA VAL A 183 28.45 -11.42 -16.56
C VAL A 183 27.77 -10.45 -15.59
N ARG A 184 27.97 -10.66 -14.29
CA ARG A 184 27.44 -9.77 -13.27
C ARG A 184 28.26 -8.49 -13.19
N TYR A 185 27.61 -7.34 -13.35
CA TYR A 185 28.26 -6.04 -13.26
C TYR A 185 27.98 -5.30 -11.96
N GLY A 186 26.93 -5.67 -11.24
CA GLY A 186 26.60 -4.97 -10.00
C GLY A 186 25.74 -5.78 -9.04
N VAL A 187 25.83 -5.39 -7.77
CA VAL A 187 25.02 -5.94 -6.67
C VAL A 187 24.55 -4.81 -5.80
N VAL A 188 23.26 -4.81 -5.45
CA VAL A 188 22.67 -3.91 -4.47
C VAL A 188 22.30 -4.68 -3.22
N ASN A 189 23.05 -4.46 -2.16
CA ASN A 189 22.73 -4.92 -0.83
C ASN A 189 21.84 -3.88 -0.13
N VAL A 190 20.91 -4.31 0.70
CA VAL A 190 20.07 -3.39 1.46
C VAL A 190 20.11 -3.70 2.95
N VAL A 191 20.11 -2.62 3.74
CA VAL A 191 19.86 -2.67 5.16
C VAL A 191 18.46 -2.12 5.39
N SER A 192 17.52 -3.00 5.72
CA SER A 192 16.10 -2.69 5.85
C SER A 192 15.55 -2.89 7.27
N SER A 193 16.43 -2.85 8.28
CA SER A 193 16.09 -3.19 9.66
C SER A 193 15.07 -2.27 10.35
N ASN A 194 14.74 -1.13 9.74
CA ASN A 194 13.93 -0.09 10.38
C ASN A 194 12.61 0.21 9.65
N ILE A 195 12.10 -0.73 8.86
CA ILE A 195 10.78 -0.57 8.21
C ILE A 195 9.73 -1.23 9.12
N SER A 196 8.91 -0.42 9.76
CA SER A 196 7.84 -0.87 10.64
C SER A 196 6.47 -0.68 10.00
N LEU A 197 5.51 -1.52 10.39
CA LEU A 197 4.11 -1.41 9.98
C LEU A 197 3.28 -0.87 11.13
N LYS A 198 2.33 -0.01 10.80
CA LYS A 198 1.33 0.51 11.74
C LYS A 198 -0.05 0.49 11.08
N ILE A 199 -1.04 -0.07 11.76
CA ILE A 199 -2.42 0.06 11.33
C ILE A 199 -2.92 1.43 11.75
N ALA A 200 -3.29 2.24 10.76
CA ALA A 200 -3.80 3.58 10.97
C ALA A 200 -5.28 3.54 11.32
N ALA A 201 -5.63 4.12 12.44
CA ALA A 201 -6.99 4.19 12.99
C ALA A 201 -7.16 5.45 13.85
N CYS A 202 -8.38 5.68 14.32
CA CYS A 202 -8.72 6.68 15.33
C CYS A 202 -9.27 5.98 16.58
N GLN A 203 -9.22 6.66 17.71
CA GLN A 203 -9.86 6.23 18.95
C GLN A 203 -11.21 6.92 19.09
N THR A 204 -12.27 6.16 19.34
CA THR A 204 -13.63 6.67 19.56
C THR A 204 -14.11 6.23 20.93
N PRO A 205 -14.04 7.10 21.96
CA PRO A 205 -14.51 6.75 23.29
C PRO A 205 -16.04 6.65 23.33
N ASP A 206 -16.56 5.83 24.23
CA ASP A 206 -17.99 5.79 24.52
C ASP A 206 -18.47 7.12 25.07
N ILE A 207 -19.70 7.50 24.69
CA ILE A 207 -20.33 8.78 25.09
C ILE A 207 -21.64 8.49 25.76
N SER A 208 -21.84 9.04 26.96
CA SER A 208 -23.10 9.05 27.64
C SER A 208 -23.75 10.44 27.56
N VAL A 209 -24.99 10.50 27.09
CA VAL A 209 -25.76 11.72 26.93
C VAL A 209 -26.89 11.76 27.94
N ASP A 210 -26.82 12.68 28.91
CA ASP A 210 -27.92 12.92 29.85
C ASP A 210 -29.03 13.71 29.16
N MET A 211 -30.12 13.01 28.79
CA MET A 211 -31.26 13.55 28.06
C MET A 211 -32.14 14.48 28.89
N LYS A 212 -31.79 14.76 30.16
CA LYS A 212 -32.52 15.60 31.11
C LYS A 212 -33.95 15.11 31.38
N LYS A 213 -34.56 15.67 32.42
CA LYS A 213 -35.98 15.45 32.74
C LYS A 213 -36.87 16.31 31.82
N ASN A 214 -37.91 15.68 31.29
CA ASN A 214 -38.92 16.34 30.46
C ASN A 214 -40.31 16.12 31.08
N SER A 215 -41.17 17.06 30.91
CA SER A 215 -42.55 17.03 31.41
C SER A 215 -43.50 16.50 30.32
N TYR A 216 -44.65 16.00 30.73
CA TYR A 216 -45.70 15.60 29.78
C TYR A 216 -46.15 16.75 28.88
N SER A 217 -46.16 17.99 29.45
CA SER A 217 -46.50 19.24 28.71
C SER A 217 -45.57 19.54 27.55
N ASP A 218 -44.34 18.98 27.55
CA ASP A 218 -43.38 19.18 26.45
C ASP A 218 -43.79 18.39 25.20
N PHE A 219 -44.78 17.48 25.35
CA PHE A 219 -45.19 16.53 24.29
C PHE A 219 -46.71 16.61 24.02
N PRO A 220 -47.24 17.73 23.49
CA PRO A 220 -48.68 17.94 23.34
C PRO A 220 -49.36 16.95 22.40
N ALA A 221 -48.65 16.45 21.35
CA ALA A 221 -49.21 15.53 20.36
C ALA A 221 -48.18 14.47 19.95
N VAL A 222 -48.62 13.35 19.35
CA VAL A 222 -47.72 12.41 18.69
C VAL A 222 -46.91 13.14 17.61
N GLY A 223 -45.62 12.89 17.58
CA GLY A 223 -44.66 13.62 16.73
C GLY A 223 -44.04 14.87 17.37
N SER A 224 -44.58 15.39 18.47
CA SER A 224 -43.92 16.50 19.19
C SER A 224 -42.61 16.05 19.84
N THR A 225 -41.63 16.95 19.95
CA THR A 225 -40.27 16.65 20.42
C THR A 225 -39.89 17.52 21.60
N SER A 226 -39.03 17.00 22.45
CA SER A 226 -38.37 17.76 23.51
C SER A 226 -37.38 18.77 22.94
N LYS A 227 -36.89 19.68 23.80
CA LYS A 227 -35.68 20.46 23.45
C LYS A 227 -34.50 19.52 23.19
N PRO A 228 -33.70 19.83 22.17
CA PRO A 228 -32.51 19.00 21.88
C PRO A 228 -31.42 19.17 22.93
N VAL A 229 -30.72 18.11 23.23
CA VAL A 229 -29.54 18.08 24.10
C VAL A 229 -28.32 17.99 23.20
N PRO A 230 -27.47 19.02 23.12
CA PRO A 230 -26.26 18.99 22.31
C PRO A 230 -25.17 18.14 22.95
N PHE A 231 -24.38 17.46 22.13
CA PHE A 231 -23.20 16.74 22.54
C PHE A 231 -22.21 16.60 21.36
N LYS A 232 -21.05 16.02 21.57
CA LYS A 232 -20.04 15.85 20.52
C LYS A 232 -19.53 14.43 20.50
N PHE A 233 -19.53 13.79 19.34
CA PHE A 233 -18.72 12.61 19.12
C PHE A 233 -17.26 13.03 19.02
N GLN A 234 -16.40 12.34 19.78
CA GLN A 234 -14.96 12.54 19.77
C GLN A 234 -14.29 11.46 18.93
N ILE A 235 -13.43 11.88 18.04
CA ILE A 235 -12.60 11.03 17.17
C ILE A 235 -11.16 11.45 17.47
N ASN A 236 -10.51 10.70 18.37
CA ASN A 236 -9.23 11.10 18.96
C ASN A 236 -8.06 10.36 18.34
N ASN A 237 -6.88 11.01 18.37
CA ASN A 237 -5.60 10.37 18.04
C ASN A 237 -5.63 9.64 16.69
N CYS A 238 -6.29 10.23 15.70
CA CYS A 238 -6.23 9.69 14.34
C CYS A 238 -4.80 9.70 13.82
N ASP A 239 -4.42 8.63 13.16
CA ASP A 239 -3.13 8.53 12.48
C ASP A 239 -3.16 9.28 11.13
N ALA A 240 -1.97 9.64 10.64
CA ALA A 240 -1.80 10.07 9.26
C ALA A 240 -1.88 8.86 8.29
N GLY A 241 -2.03 9.14 6.99
CA GLY A 241 -1.95 8.12 5.93
C GLY A 241 -3.27 7.43 5.59
N MET A 242 -4.38 7.84 6.19
CA MET A 242 -5.71 7.45 5.74
C MET A 242 -6.18 8.43 4.65
N SER A 243 -6.65 7.89 3.53
CA SER A 243 -7.20 8.70 2.43
C SER A 243 -8.65 9.08 2.66
N THR A 244 -9.37 8.23 3.36
CA THR A 244 -10.78 8.43 3.71
C THR A 244 -11.08 7.87 5.10
N VAL A 245 -11.77 8.68 5.89
CA VAL A 245 -12.37 8.27 7.16
C VAL A 245 -13.87 8.36 6.99
N SER A 246 -14.58 7.30 7.32
CA SER A 246 -16.05 7.24 7.24
C SER A 246 -16.61 6.69 8.54
N TYR A 247 -17.88 6.94 8.79
CA TYR A 247 -18.59 6.42 9.95
C TYR A 247 -19.98 5.93 9.59
N THR A 248 -20.52 5.05 10.43
CA THR A 248 -21.89 4.52 10.31
C THR A 248 -22.52 4.51 11.70
N PHE A 249 -23.73 5.07 11.82
CA PHE A 249 -24.55 4.88 13.00
C PHE A 249 -25.48 3.68 12.83
N LYS A 250 -25.52 2.80 13.82
CA LYS A 250 -26.39 1.62 13.85
C LYS A 250 -27.19 1.62 15.17
N PRO A 251 -28.46 1.19 15.18
CA PRO A 251 -29.13 0.91 16.44
C PRO A 251 -28.32 -0.14 17.22
N ALA A 252 -28.12 0.08 18.51
CA ALA A 252 -27.46 -0.91 19.36
C ALA A 252 -28.38 -2.12 19.63
N SER A 253 -27.83 -3.20 20.18
CA SER A 253 -28.62 -4.39 20.56
C SER A 253 -29.78 -4.01 21.49
N GLY A 254 -30.96 -4.52 21.17
CA GLY A 254 -32.20 -4.23 21.90
C GLY A 254 -32.86 -2.89 21.56
N VAL A 255 -32.34 -2.18 20.55
CA VAL A 255 -32.92 -0.94 20.02
C VAL A 255 -33.26 -1.13 18.54
N THR A 256 -34.38 -0.60 18.10
CA THR A 256 -34.76 -0.63 16.68
C THR A 256 -35.00 0.78 16.17
N LEU A 257 -34.80 0.96 14.87
CA LEU A 257 -35.09 2.20 14.16
C LEU A 257 -36.54 2.14 13.66
N GLN A 258 -37.33 3.16 13.97
CA GLN A 258 -38.74 3.28 13.61
C GLN A 258 -39.01 4.62 12.94
N GLY A 259 -40.13 4.69 12.22
CA GLY A 259 -40.52 5.90 11.49
C GLY A 259 -39.69 6.13 10.22
N SER A 260 -39.90 7.27 9.59
CA SER A 260 -39.17 7.68 8.38
C SER A 260 -39.01 9.20 8.31
N GLY A 261 -38.05 9.69 7.50
CA GLY A 261 -37.78 11.09 7.33
C GLY A 261 -37.54 11.83 8.66
N THR A 262 -38.18 12.97 8.85
CA THR A 262 -38.07 13.77 10.08
C THR A 262 -38.71 13.11 11.32
N GLY A 263 -39.57 12.10 11.13
CA GLY A 263 -40.19 11.31 12.19
C GLY A 263 -39.41 10.06 12.57
N GLN A 264 -38.24 9.82 12.02
CA GLN A 264 -37.39 8.66 12.36
C GLN A 264 -36.87 8.76 13.80
N TYR A 265 -36.94 7.64 14.54
CA TYR A 265 -36.48 7.58 15.94
C TYR A 265 -35.98 6.18 16.31
N LEU A 266 -35.18 6.12 17.35
CA LEU A 266 -34.73 4.90 18.03
C LEU A 266 -35.74 4.53 19.15
N THR A 267 -36.09 3.26 19.24
CA THR A 267 -36.87 2.73 20.36
C THR A 267 -36.08 2.81 21.67
N LEU A 268 -36.77 2.74 22.78
CA LEU A 268 -36.13 2.60 24.09
C LEU A 268 -35.60 1.18 24.27
N LYS A 269 -34.57 1.03 25.10
CA LYS A 269 -34.06 -0.27 25.54
C LYS A 269 -35.04 -0.92 26.54
N ASN A 270 -34.94 -2.23 26.69
CA ASN A 270 -35.81 -3.01 27.56
C ASN A 270 -35.71 -2.67 29.07
N ASP A 271 -34.62 -2.02 29.48
CA ASP A 271 -34.41 -1.54 30.86
C ASP A 271 -35.13 -0.19 31.13
N SER A 272 -35.82 0.35 30.14
CA SER A 272 -36.62 1.56 30.28
C SER A 272 -37.99 1.27 30.91
N THR A 273 -38.43 2.14 31.79
CA THR A 273 -39.78 2.05 32.42
C THR A 273 -40.80 2.98 31.81
N ALA A 274 -40.31 3.98 31.03
CA ALA A 274 -41.14 4.88 30.24
C ALA A 274 -41.65 4.19 28.96
N SER A 275 -42.72 4.68 28.40
CA SER A 275 -43.24 4.27 27.09
C SER A 275 -43.93 5.43 26.35
N GLY A 276 -44.21 5.23 25.05
CA GLY A 276 -44.83 6.27 24.18
C GLY A 276 -43.89 7.39 23.77
N VAL A 277 -42.58 7.18 23.95
CA VAL A 277 -41.51 8.08 23.47
C VAL A 277 -40.39 7.26 22.80
N GLY A 278 -39.68 7.92 21.90
CA GLY A 278 -38.44 7.42 21.30
C GLY A 278 -37.38 8.50 21.35
N ILE A 279 -36.16 8.20 20.83
CA ILE A 279 -35.06 9.15 20.79
C ILE A 279 -34.66 9.40 19.33
N GLN A 280 -34.61 10.68 18.94
CA GLN A 280 -34.05 11.12 17.68
C GLN A 280 -32.60 11.52 17.88
N LEU A 281 -31.72 11.01 17.01
CA LEU A 281 -30.32 11.43 16.89
C LEU A 281 -30.17 12.30 15.66
N GLN A 282 -29.59 13.47 15.83
CA GLN A 282 -29.47 14.47 14.79
C GLN A 282 -28.06 15.10 14.78
N TYR A 283 -27.66 15.60 13.63
CA TYR A 283 -26.56 16.55 13.55
C TYR A 283 -26.96 17.87 14.22
N GLU A 284 -25.98 18.71 14.55
CA GLU A 284 -26.21 20.02 15.16
C GLU A 284 -27.18 20.90 14.37
N ASN A 285 -27.20 20.78 13.05
CA ASN A 285 -28.12 21.50 12.15
C ASN A 285 -29.59 21.01 12.20
N GLY A 286 -29.90 20.01 13.02
CA GLY A 286 -31.25 19.45 13.17
C GLY A 286 -31.62 18.35 12.19
N ASN A 287 -30.77 18.02 11.23
CA ASN A 287 -31.01 16.92 10.30
C ASN A 287 -30.80 15.58 11.02
N ASN A 288 -31.70 14.62 10.79
CA ASN A 288 -31.54 13.26 11.30
C ASN A 288 -30.30 12.61 10.70
N VAL A 289 -29.58 11.82 11.50
CA VAL A 289 -28.45 11.03 10.98
C VAL A 289 -28.97 9.89 10.10
N PRO A 290 -28.27 9.58 9.00
CA PRO A 290 -28.60 8.41 8.18
C PRO A 290 -28.10 7.15 8.89
N PHE A 291 -29.01 6.36 9.48
CA PHE A 291 -28.67 5.09 10.08
C PHE A 291 -28.34 4.02 9.02
N ASN A 292 -27.44 3.10 9.38
CA ASN A 292 -26.99 2.00 8.53
C ASN A 292 -26.41 2.46 7.18
N THR A 293 -25.93 3.70 7.12
CA THR A 293 -25.36 4.30 5.92
C THR A 293 -23.96 4.80 6.21
N LYS A 294 -22.99 4.30 5.42
CA LYS A 294 -21.59 4.79 5.48
C LYS A 294 -21.56 6.26 5.06
N THR A 295 -21.11 7.11 5.95
CA THR A 295 -21.02 8.57 5.74
C THR A 295 -19.55 8.99 5.80
N LYS A 296 -19.07 9.66 4.77
CA LYS A 296 -17.70 10.20 4.76
C LYS A 296 -17.56 11.33 5.78
N PHE A 297 -16.55 11.24 6.62
CA PHE A 297 -16.16 12.33 7.52
C PHE A 297 -15.27 13.34 6.79
N THR A 298 -15.87 14.44 6.35
CA THR A 298 -15.19 15.48 5.57
C THR A 298 -14.23 16.34 6.39
N GLY A 299 -14.27 16.23 7.72
CA GLY A 299 -13.40 16.98 8.63
C GLY A 299 -12.02 16.37 8.82
N TYR A 300 -11.77 15.16 8.32
CA TYR A 300 -10.45 14.53 8.44
C TYR A 300 -9.44 15.21 7.51
N SER A 301 -8.31 15.66 8.07
CA SER A 301 -7.22 16.33 7.36
C SER A 301 -5.82 15.78 7.72
N GLY A 302 -5.74 14.56 8.27
CA GLY A 302 -4.50 13.92 8.66
C GLY A 302 -4.45 13.54 10.14
N ALA A 303 -3.25 13.42 10.71
CA ALA A 303 -3.11 13.10 12.13
C ALA A 303 -3.74 14.18 13.03
N GLY A 304 -4.47 13.75 14.05
CA GLY A 304 -5.10 14.69 14.98
C GLY A 304 -6.36 14.16 15.65
N SER A 305 -7.07 15.07 16.33
CA SER A 305 -8.35 14.76 16.98
C SER A 305 -9.45 15.64 16.42
N TYR A 306 -10.63 15.06 16.25
CA TYR A 306 -11.77 15.69 15.60
C TYR A 306 -13.05 15.50 16.40
N THR A 307 -14.07 16.24 16.09
CA THR A 307 -15.39 16.12 16.69
C THR A 307 -16.50 16.20 15.66
N ILE A 308 -17.58 15.46 15.88
CA ILE A 308 -18.82 15.60 15.13
C ILE A 308 -19.86 16.22 16.08
N PRO A 309 -20.28 17.48 15.87
CA PRO A 309 -21.33 18.10 16.69
C PRO A 309 -22.68 17.45 16.42
N MET A 310 -23.34 17.03 17.49
CA MET A 310 -24.57 16.26 17.47
C MET A 310 -25.57 16.79 18.48
N GLN A 311 -26.83 16.36 18.34
CA GLN A 311 -27.86 16.58 19.34
C GLN A 311 -28.82 15.38 19.40
N ALA A 312 -29.41 15.15 20.54
CA ALA A 312 -30.45 14.16 20.73
C ALA A 312 -31.68 14.77 21.40
N ARG A 313 -32.85 14.26 21.05
CA ARG A 313 -34.12 14.72 21.65
C ARG A 313 -35.11 13.57 21.75
N PHE A 314 -36.04 13.66 22.67
CA PHE A 314 -37.20 12.78 22.70
C PHE A 314 -38.21 13.14 21.63
N ILE A 315 -38.93 12.17 21.10
CA ILE A 315 -40.12 12.33 20.26
C ILE A 315 -41.25 11.49 20.84
N ARG A 316 -42.44 12.06 20.91
CA ARG A 316 -43.66 11.33 21.33
C ARG A 316 -44.11 10.41 20.21
N THR A 317 -44.24 9.12 20.54
CA THR A 317 -44.62 8.05 19.57
C THR A 317 -46.00 7.47 19.86
N GLY A 318 -46.59 7.79 21.06
CA GLY A 318 -47.89 7.27 21.46
C GLY A 318 -48.37 7.83 22.82
N LYS A 319 -49.15 7.01 23.55
CA LYS A 319 -49.58 7.35 24.90
C LYS A 319 -48.36 7.29 25.84
N ILE A 320 -48.01 8.43 26.43
CA ILE A 320 -46.84 8.51 27.31
C ILE A 320 -47.16 7.86 28.68
N LYS A 321 -46.22 7.03 29.12
CA LYS A 321 -46.08 6.62 30.53
C LYS A 321 -44.71 7.13 31.01
N GLY A 322 -44.69 7.83 32.14
CA GLY A 322 -43.46 8.35 32.74
C GLY A 322 -42.58 7.26 33.27
N GLY A 323 -41.28 7.51 33.32
CA GLY A 323 -40.26 6.59 33.79
C GLY A 323 -38.88 6.89 33.25
N THR A 324 -37.96 5.94 33.37
CA THR A 324 -36.64 6.01 32.74
C THR A 324 -36.74 5.70 31.25
N ALA A 325 -35.99 6.42 30.44
CA ALA A 325 -36.03 6.33 28.97
C ALA A 325 -34.60 6.22 28.43
N ASN A 326 -34.10 5.02 28.27
CA ASN A 326 -32.74 4.72 27.77
C ASN A 326 -32.79 4.25 26.33
N SER A 327 -31.81 4.62 25.55
CA SER A 327 -31.54 4.07 24.22
C SER A 327 -30.02 4.02 23.97
N ALA A 328 -29.60 3.40 22.89
CA ALA A 328 -28.18 3.33 22.56
C ALA A 328 -27.97 3.24 21.04
N VAL A 329 -26.84 3.75 20.60
CA VAL A 329 -26.39 3.74 19.23
C VAL A 329 -24.98 3.18 19.18
N GLN A 330 -24.70 2.30 18.22
CA GLN A 330 -23.37 1.88 17.88
C GLN A 330 -22.82 2.85 16.83
N PHE A 331 -21.61 3.32 17.07
CA PHE A 331 -20.85 4.15 16.14
C PHE A 331 -19.68 3.31 15.61
N GLU A 332 -19.65 3.11 14.30
CA GLU A 332 -18.64 2.30 13.62
C GLU A 332 -17.83 3.19 12.70
N MET A 333 -16.51 3.11 12.79
CA MET A 333 -15.58 3.83 11.91
C MET A 333 -15.03 2.92 10.83
N THR A 334 -14.77 3.47 9.66
CA THR A 334 -14.12 2.81 8.53
C THR A 334 -12.96 3.68 8.05
N TYR A 335 -11.80 3.07 7.84
CA TYR A 335 -10.55 3.74 7.47
C TYR A 335 -10.01 3.19 6.14
N GLU A 336 -9.79 4.07 5.16
CA GLU A 336 -9.26 3.71 3.83
C GLU A 336 -8.04 4.56 3.45
#